data_f9303b7887712a0eaed07b2aff00727c
#
_entry.id   f9303b7887712a0eaed07b2aff00727c
#
_cell.length_a   1.000
_cell.length_b   1.000
_cell.length_c   1.000
_cell.angle_alpha   90.00
_cell.angle_beta   90.00
_cell.angle_gamma   90.00
#
_symmetry.space_group_name_H-M   'P 1'
#
loop_
_entity.id
_entity.type
_entity.pdbx_description
1 polymer ?
#
loop_
_entity_poly.entity_id
_entity_poly.type
_entity_poly.pdbx_seq_one_letter_code
_entity_poly.pdbx_strand_id
1 'polypeptide(L)'
;AFTYGFSSHEAFTRAFKKAYGITPSKYRKDPRPVVLRTKISAFDRYFFGLGEIGMMHSTDGIQIYFITIPAHKFLHIKNYESNGYWDFWQKQNQIPGQDHETICGLLDSIKGKLDDRGGSEINCGSGQIMAYINDPKGRLCDWGFLRTECWGVRLPSNYKGEVPPQMFLIDIPEAEYIVFEHGPFQYEQENCSVEQKIETAMANFDYAAANCCLDTSPGRIMYFYYNPEQYFKYIR
;
A
#
# COMPACT_ATOMS: atom_id res chain seq x y z
N ALA A 1 4.32 21.16 25.07
CA ALA A 1 5.25 21.46 23.97
C ALA A 1 6.49 20.54 24.03
N PHE A 2 7.19 20.56 25.14
CA PHE A 2 8.44 19.77 25.28
C PHE A 2 8.23 18.25 25.17
N THR A 3 7.16 17.73 25.73
CA THR A 3 6.77 16.30 25.64
C THR A 3 6.61 15.81 24.19
N TYR A 4 6.35 16.72 23.25
CA TYR A 4 6.16 16.44 21.83
C TYR A 4 7.30 16.99 20.95
N GLY A 5 8.50 17.19 21.51
CA GLY A 5 9.71 17.55 20.78
C GLY A 5 9.82 19.01 20.33
N PHE A 6 8.98 19.92 20.84
CA PHE A 6 9.11 21.34 20.53
C PHE A 6 10.09 22.02 21.48
N SER A 7 11.00 22.83 20.92
CA SER A 7 12.03 23.56 21.68
C SER A 7 11.49 24.67 22.58
N SER A 8 10.28 25.21 22.27
CA SER A 8 9.62 26.23 23.08
C SER A 8 8.11 26.23 22.89
N HIS A 9 7.40 26.96 23.76
CA HIS A 9 5.96 27.17 23.66
C HIS A 9 5.58 27.99 22.42
N GLU A 10 6.42 28.94 22.03
CA GLU A 10 6.25 29.76 20.83
C GLU A 10 6.42 28.94 19.56
N ALA A 11 7.40 28.02 19.55
CA ALA A 11 7.61 27.10 18.43
C ALA A 11 6.39 26.19 18.22
N PHE A 12 5.84 25.63 19.31
CA PHE A 12 4.58 24.88 19.26
C PHE A 12 3.41 25.72 18.77
N THR A 13 3.23 26.94 19.29
CA THR A 13 2.14 27.82 18.92
C THR A 13 2.19 28.20 17.44
N ARG A 14 3.38 28.50 16.90
CA ARG A 14 3.58 28.77 15.48
C ARG A 14 3.26 27.57 14.60
N ALA A 15 3.75 26.39 14.97
CA ALA A 15 3.49 25.15 14.25
C ALA A 15 2.00 24.81 14.26
N PHE A 16 1.33 24.90 15.39
CA PHE A 16 -0.09 24.65 15.54
C PHE A 16 -0.94 25.63 14.70
N LYS A 17 -0.62 26.95 14.78
CA LYS A 17 -1.30 27.96 13.97
C LYS A 17 -1.10 27.73 12.47
N LYS A 18 0.11 27.34 12.05
CA LYS A 18 0.39 27.00 10.65
C LYS A 18 -0.40 25.78 10.18
N ALA A 19 -0.54 24.76 11.05
CA ALA A 19 -1.24 23.52 10.71
C ALA A 19 -2.77 23.67 10.69
N TYR A 20 -3.34 24.46 11.62
CA TYR A 20 -4.79 24.48 11.88
C TYR A 20 -5.43 25.88 11.72
N GLY A 21 -4.66 26.89 11.33
CA GLY A 21 -5.16 28.28 11.14
C GLY A 21 -5.49 29.04 12.42
N ILE A 22 -5.49 28.38 13.58
CA ILE A 22 -5.83 28.97 14.90
C ILE A 22 -4.73 28.68 15.92
N THR A 23 -4.64 29.50 16.96
CA THR A 23 -3.69 29.24 18.05
C THR A 23 -4.20 28.17 19.00
N PRO A 24 -3.31 27.43 19.72
CA PRO A 24 -3.74 26.44 20.71
C PRO A 24 -4.64 27.02 21.80
N SER A 25 -4.40 28.26 22.22
CA SER A 25 -5.20 28.93 23.24
C SER A 25 -6.62 29.24 22.72
N LYS A 26 -6.75 29.66 21.46
CA LYS A 26 -8.06 29.91 20.83
C LYS A 26 -8.82 28.60 20.64
N TYR A 27 -8.13 27.53 20.17
CA TYR A 27 -8.71 26.21 20.04
C TYR A 27 -9.24 25.64 21.37
N ARG A 28 -8.51 25.87 22.46
CA ARG A 28 -8.92 25.40 23.79
C ARG A 28 -10.18 26.13 24.30
N LYS A 29 -10.35 27.42 23.93
CA LYS A 29 -11.53 28.21 24.32
C LYS A 29 -12.75 27.91 23.48
N ASP A 30 -12.56 27.60 22.21
CA ASP A 30 -13.61 27.34 21.23
C ASP A 30 -13.15 26.13 20.37
N PRO A 31 -13.33 24.89 20.91
CA PRO A 31 -12.94 23.67 20.19
C PRO A 31 -13.77 23.50 18.91
N ARG A 32 -13.07 23.32 17.78
CA ARG A 32 -13.69 23.06 16.47
C ARG A 32 -13.13 21.76 15.94
N PRO A 33 -13.88 21.04 15.09
CA PRO A 33 -13.29 19.94 14.33
C PRO A 33 -12.06 20.44 13.57
N VAL A 34 -10.91 19.85 13.84
CA VAL A 34 -9.67 20.10 13.09
C VAL A 34 -9.35 18.86 12.31
N VAL A 35 -8.92 19.02 11.07
CA VAL A 35 -8.37 17.91 10.28
C VAL A 35 -7.06 17.51 10.96
N LEU A 36 -7.10 16.42 11.69
CA LEU A 36 -5.88 15.85 12.27
C LEU A 36 -4.99 15.40 11.11
N ARG A 37 -3.89 16.12 10.92
CA ARG A 37 -2.79 15.59 10.14
C ARG A 37 -2.13 14.51 10.98
N THR A 38 -2.59 13.29 10.83
CA THR A 38 -1.91 12.11 11.36
C THR A 38 -0.47 12.13 10.87
N LYS A 39 0.42 11.56 11.67
CA LYS A 39 1.85 11.47 11.30
C LYS A 39 1.93 10.79 9.94
N ILE A 40 2.26 11.57 8.94
CA ILE A 40 2.32 11.14 7.55
C ILE A 40 3.29 9.96 7.48
N SER A 41 2.83 8.80 7.10
CA SER A 41 3.70 7.64 6.92
C SER A 41 4.63 7.88 5.73
N ALA A 42 5.76 7.19 5.65
CA ALA A 42 6.67 7.31 4.49
C ALA A 42 5.97 6.96 3.16
N PHE A 43 4.84 6.27 3.24
CA PHE A 43 3.92 6.01 2.16
C PHE A 43 3.29 7.29 1.61
N ASP A 44 3.10 8.28 2.46
CA ASP A 44 2.54 9.59 2.08
C ASP A 44 3.51 10.43 1.23
N ARG A 45 4.78 10.03 1.07
CA ARG A 45 5.68 10.67 0.10
C ARG A 45 5.16 10.54 -1.33
N TYR A 46 4.44 9.47 -1.63
CA TYR A 46 3.77 9.31 -2.91
C TYR A 46 2.53 10.22 -3.03
N PHE A 47 1.93 10.60 -1.92
CA PHE A 47 0.78 11.50 -1.88
C PHE A 47 1.14 12.97 -1.96
N PHE A 48 2.38 13.37 -1.61
CA PHE A 48 2.79 14.80 -1.59
C PHE A 48 3.21 15.36 -2.95
N GLY A 49 3.53 14.52 -3.90
CA GLY A 49 3.84 14.95 -5.28
C GLY A 49 2.62 15.00 -6.18
N LEU A 50 1.48 14.57 -5.68
CA LEU A 50 0.26 14.43 -6.46
C LEU A 50 -0.64 15.64 -6.15
N GLY A 51 -0.94 16.42 -7.16
CA GLY A 51 -1.96 17.45 -7.10
C GLY A 51 -3.28 16.91 -6.54
N GLU A 52 -4.15 17.80 -6.14
CA GLU A 52 -5.44 17.59 -5.46
C GLU A 52 -5.99 16.15 -5.57
N ILE A 53 -5.82 15.36 -4.49
CA ILE A 53 -6.45 14.05 -4.37
C ILE A 53 -7.95 14.30 -4.21
N GLY A 54 -8.69 14.12 -5.28
CA GLY A 54 -10.14 14.11 -5.21
C GLY A 54 -10.58 12.86 -4.44
N MET A 55 -11.01 12.99 -3.18
CA MET A 55 -11.77 11.92 -2.52
C MET A 55 -13.07 11.74 -3.30
N MET A 56 -13.19 10.62 -4.03
CA MET A 56 -14.36 10.42 -4.89
C MET A 56 -15.56 9.83 -4.15
N HIS A 57 -15.35 8.90 -3.21
CA HIS A 57 -16.43 8.26 -2.47
C HIS A 57 -15.96 7.70 -1.13
N SER A 58 -16.86 7.64 -0.15
CA SER A 58 -16.73 6.84 1.07
C SER A 58 -17.96 5.97 1.21
N THR A 59 -17.79 4.67 1.19
CA THR A 59 -18.88 3.69 1.38
C THR A 59 -18.44 2.68 2.42
N ASP A 60 -19.22 2.50 3.47
CA ASP A 60 -18.99 1.53 4.57
C ASP A 60 -17.58 1.57 5.20
N GLY A 61 -17.02 2.77 5.35
CA GLY A 61 -15.67 2.95 5.90
C GLY A 61 -14.53 2.75 4.89
N ILE A 62 -14.84 2.48 3.63
CA ILE A 62 -13.88 2.42 2.54
C ILE A 62 -13.71 3.79 1.92
N GLN A 63 -12.49 4.29 1.84
CA GLN A 63 -12.11 5.48 1.09
C GLN A 63 -11.64 5.08 -0.30
N ILE A 64 -12.11 5.77 -1.33
CA ILE A 64 -11.75 5.49 -2.73
C ILE A 64 -11.17 6.76 -3.34
N TYR A 65 -9.97 6.66 -3.90
CA TYR A 65 -9.27 7.78 -4.50
C TYR A 65 -8.26 7.32 -5.56
N PHE A 66 -7.76 8.25 -6.38
CA PHE A 66 -6.74 7.95 -7.38
C PHE A 66 -5.36 8.44 -6.94
N ILE A 67 -4.32 7.68 -7.32
CA ILE A 67 -2.92 8.09 -7.17
C ILE A 67 -2.15 7.75 -8.44
N THR A 68 -1.12 8.52 -8.73
CA THR A 68 -0.11 8.13 -9.72
C THR A 68 1.06 7.44 -9.01
N ILE A 69 1.40 6.23 -9.41
CA ILE A 69 2.60 5.55 -8.93
C ILE A 69 3.68 5.72 -10.00
N PRO A 70 4.82 6.35 -9.66
CA PRO A 70 5.92 6.54 -10.59
C PRO A 70 6.49 5.21 -11.11
N ALA A 71 7.16 5.27 -12.27
CA ALA A 71 7.87 4.13 -12.81
C ALA A 71 8.87 3.56 -11.81
N HIS A 72 8.86 2.25 -11.63
CA HIS A 72 9.69 1.54 -10.66
C HIS A 72 10.00 0.12 -11.13
N LYS A 73 10.81 -0.60 -10.37
CA LYS A 73 11.04 -2.04 -10.56
C LYS A 73 10.36 -2.83 -9.47
N PHE A 74 9.94 -4.05 -9.80
CA PHE A 74 9.40 -4.98 -8.83
C PHE A 74 10.24 -6.27 -8.83
N LEU A 75 10.91 -6.52 -7.71
CA LEU A 75 11.68 -7.74 -7.46
C LEU A 75 10.81 -8.71 -6.68
N HIS A 76 10.54 -9.90 -7.23
CA HIS A 76 9.53 -10.79 -6.68
C HIS A 76 9.77 -12.27 -7.00
N ILE A 77 9.12 -13.12 -6.21
CA ILE A 77 8.77 -14.49 -6.60
C ILE A 77 7.31 -14.54 -7.00
N LYS A 78 6.90 -15.56 -7.74
CA LYS A 78 5.53 -15.71 -8.21
C LYS A 78 5.02 -17.15 -8.17
N ASN A 79 3.70 -17.30 -8.05
CA ASN A 79 3.01 -18.56 -8.13
C ASN A 79 1.75 -18.43 -9.00
N TYR A 80 1.59 -19.32 -9.97
CA TYR A 80 0.45 -19.31 -10.90
C TYR A 80 -0.80 -19.99 -10.35
N GLU A 81 -0.63 -20.87 -9.38
CA GLU A 81 -1.69 -21.76 -8.88
C GLU A 81 -2.22 -21.36 -7.49
N SER A 82 -1.58 -20.38 -6.85
CA SER A 82 -1.97 -19.97 -5.51
C SER A 82 -3.26 -19.15 -5.50
N ASN A 83 -3.93 -19.18 -4.34
CA ASN A 83 -5.16 -18.45 -4.09
C ASN A 83 -5.12 -17.77 -2.72
N GLY A 84 -4.50 -16.61 -2.67
CA GLY A 84 -4.35 -15.82 -1.45
C GLY A 84 -3.04 -16.11 -0.71
N TYR A 85 -2.77 -15.28 0.28
CA TYR A 85 -1.51 -15.24 1.02
C TYR A 85 -1.09 -16.58 1.62
N TRP A 86 -2.01 -17.27 2.30
CA TRP A 86 -1.71 -18.52 2.99
C TRP A 86 -1.42 -19.66 2.02
N ASP A 87 -2.23 -19.79 0.96
CA ASP A 87 -2.05 -20.79 -0.07
C ASP A 87 -0.77 -20.55 -0.89
N PHE A 88 -0.46 -19.26 -1.15
CA PHE A 88 0.82 -18.88 -1.77
C PHE A 88 2.01 -19.43 -0.99
N TRP A 89 2.11 -19.13 0.30
CA TRP A 89 3.23 -19.59 1.10
C TRP A 89 3.21 -21.10 1.34
N GLN A 90 2.06 -21.72 1.45
CA GLN A 90 1.96 -23.17 1.55
C GLN A 90 2.58 -23.86 0.32
N LYS A 91 2.34 -23.33 -0.88
CA LYS A 91 2.91 -23.84 -2.13
C LYS A 91 4.38 -23.47 -2.30
N GLN A 92 4.78 -22.24 -1.98
CA GLN A 92 6.17 -21.81 -2.08
C GLN A 92 7.09 -22.58 -1.15
N ASN A 93 6.67 -22.90 0.07
CA ASN A 93 7.44 -23.69 1.02
C ASN A 93 7.77 -25.12 0.52
N GLN A 94 7.11 -25.59 -0.53
CA GLN A 94 7.40 -26.89 -1.15
C GLN A 94 8.48 -26.79 -2.24
N ILE A 95 8.87 -25.58 -2.64
CA ILE A 95 9.88 -25.33 -3.67
C ILE A 95 11.22 -25.06 -3.00
N PRO A 96 12.26 -25.87 -3.24
CA PRO A 96 13.56 -25.67 -2.63
C PRO A 96 14.11 -24.24 -2.84
N GLY A 97 14.49 -23.57 -1.75
CA GLY A 97 15.02 -22.20 -1.75
C GLY A 97 13.99 -21.11 -2.02
N GLN A 98 12.70 -21.43 -1.99
CA GLN A 98 11.61 -20.46 -2.11
C GLN A 98 10.67 -20.47 -0.90
N ASP A 99 11.09 -21.06 0.21
CA ASP A 99 10.35 -21.00 1.46
C ASP A 99 10.30 -19.57 2.02
N HIS A 100 9.33 -19.36 2.90
CA HIS A 100 9.04 -18.04 3.48
C HIS A 100 10.28 -17.40 4.12
N GLU A 101 11.01 -18.14 4.96
CA GLU A 101 12.18 -17.62 5.68
C GLU A 101 13.30 -17.21 4.72
N THR A 102 13.61 -18.07 3.76
CA THR A 102 14.64 -17.81 2.74
C THR A 102 14.29 -16.59 1.90
N ILE A 103 13.08 -16.51 1.38
CA ILE A 103 12.67 -15.41 0.50
C ILE A 103 12.57 -14.09 1.26
N CYS A 104 11.94 -14.07 2.44
CA CYS A 104 11.86 -12.87 3.24
C CYS A 104 13.24 -12.38 3.67
N GLY A 105 14.14 -13.26 4.06
CA GLY A 105 15.52 -12.90 4.40
C GLY A 105 16.30 -12.30 3.23
N LEU A 106 16.13 -12.84 2.01
CA LEU A 106 16.74 -12.28 0.81
C LEU A 106 16.17 -10.89 0.50
N LEU A 107 14.85 -10.71 0.54
CA LEU A 107 14.21 -9.43 0.30
C LEU A 107 14.57 -8.38 1.35
N ASP A 108 14.75 -8.79 2.61
CA ASP A 108 15.19 -7.90 3.70
C ASP A 108 16.61 -7.38 3.47
N SER A 109 17.49 -8.21 2.91
CA SER A 109 18.86 -7.82 2.59
C SER A 109 18.99 -6.76 1.48
N ILE A 110 17.96 -6.61 0.64
CA ILE A 110 17.94 -5.62 -0.45
C ILE A 110 17.87 -4.21 0.12
N LYS A 111 18.80 -3.36 -0.29
CA LYS A 111 18.87 -1.96 0.14
C LYS A 111 18.16 -1.04 -0.86
N GLY A 112 17.62 0.06 -0.34
CA GLY A 112 17.00 1.10 -1.17
C GLY A 112 15.60 0.74 -1.67
N LYS A 113 14.90 -0.15 -0.97
CA LYS A 113 13.49 -0.44 -1.23
C LYS A 113 12.65 0.82 -1.07
N LEU A 114 11.66 1.01 -1.94
CA LEU A 114 10.80 2.19 -1.92
C LEU A 114 9.86 2.24 -0.70
N ASP A 115 9.45 1.09 -0.20
CA ASP A 115 8.50 0.95 0.91
C ASP A 115 9.18 0.59 2.24
N ASP A 116 10.51 0.66 2.31
CA ASP A 116 11.26 0.36 3.53
C ASP A 116 11.00 1.43 4.61
N ARG A 117 10.35 1.03 5.68
CA ARG A 117 9.97 1.90 6.81
C ARG A 117 10.92 1.82 8.01
N GLY A 118 12.07 1.17 7.85
CA GLY A 118 13.08 1.12 8.91
C GLY A 118 12.74 0.20 10.07
N GLY A 119 12.32 -1.02 9.79
CA GLY A 119 12.43 -2.12 10.76
C GLY A 119 11.52 -2.07 11.98
N SER A 120 10.23 -1.86 11.82
CA SER A 120 9.30 -2.21 12.89
C SER A 120 9.01 -3.71 12.89
N GLU A 121 8.99 -4.32 14.06
CA GLU A 121 9.03 -5.76 14.33
C GLU A 121 7.84 -6.58 13.79
N ILE A 122 6.83 -5.96 13.20
CA ILE A 122 5.65 -6.63 12.70
C ILE A 122 5.50 -6.34 11.21
N ASN A 123 6.05 -7.20 10.36
CA ASN A 123 5.80 -7.38 8.91
C ASN A 123 5.65 -6.15 7.99
N CYS A 124 5.60 -4.95 8.50
CA CYS A 124 5.32 -3.73 7.74
C CYS A 124 6.56 -2.87 7.51
N GLY A 125 7.67 -3.18 8.15
CA GLY A 125 8.93 -2.42 8.06
C GLY A 125 9.83 -2.83 6.90
N SER A 126 9.66 -4.03 6.39
CA SER A 126 10.57 -4.62 5.40
C SER A 126 10.33 -4.16 3.96
N GLY A 127 9.27 -3.41 3.70
CA GLY A 127 8.86 -3.05 2.34
C GLY A 127 8.37 -4.22 1.49
N GLN A 128 8.23 -5.39 2.07
CA GLN A 128 7.72 -6.57 1.37
C GLN A 128 6.20 -6.48 1.20
N ILE A 129 5.74 -6.77 0.01
CA ILE A 129 4.32 -6.65 -0.36
C ILE A 129 3.86 -7.82 -1.21
N MET A 130 2.60 -8.17 -1.06
CA MET A 130 1.91 -9.03 -2.00
C MET A 130 1.43 -8.22 -3.20
N ALA A 131 1.48 -8.83 -4.37
CA ALA A 131 0.98 -8.22 -5.60
C ALA A 131 0.35 -9.28 -6.50
N TYR A 132 -0.52 -8.82 -7.39
CA TYR A 132 -1.02 -9.62 -8.49
C TYR A 132 -0.54 -9.03 -9.82
N ILE A 133 0.06 -9.87 -10.64
CA ILE A 133 0.46 -9.50 -12.00
C ILE A 133 -0.55 -10.11 -12.98
N ASN A 134 -1.01 -9.31 -13.94
CA ASN A 134 -1.80 -9.82 -15.05
C ASN A 134 -0.88 -10.58 -16.03
N ASP A 135 -0.82 -11.88 -15.85
CA ASP A 135 0.02 -12.77 -16.65
C ASP A 135 -0.91 -13.76 -17.41
N PRO A 136 -0.74 -13.94 -18.74
CA PRO A 136 -1.54 -14.89 -19.53
C PRO A 136 -1.61 -16.31 -18.98
N LYS A 137 -0.66 -16.72 -18.16
CA LYS A 137 -0.65 -18.01 -17.46
C LYS A 137 -1.38 -17.98 -16.12
N GLY A 138 -1.80 -16.80 -15.68
CA GLY A 138 -2.48 -16.61 -14.42
C GLY A 138 -3.91 -17.14 -14.42
N ARG A 139 -4.50 -17.21 -13.25
CA ARG A 139 -5.88 -17.63 -13.05
C ARG A 139 -6.83 -16.45 -13.27
N LEU A 140 -7.86 -16.64 -14.09
CA LEU A 140 -8.90 -15.63 -14.27
C LEU A 140 -9.63 -15.38 -12.93
N CYS A 141 -9.68 -14.14 -12.51
CA CYS A 141 -10.50 -13.69 -11.38
C CYS A 141 -11.76 -12.97 -11.85
N ASP A 142 -12.70 -12.73 -10.94
CA ASP A 142 -14.04 -12.19 -11.25
C ASP A 142 -14.00 -10.79 -11.91
N TRP A 143 -12.87 -10.09 -11.79
CA TRP A 143 -12.66 -8.76 -12.38
C TRP A 143 -12.12 -8.80 -13.83
N GLY A 144 -11.97 -9.99 -14.43
CA GLY A 144 -11.38 -10.14 -15.77
C GLY A 144 -9.85 -10.04 -15.81
N PHE A 145 -9.19 -10.09 -14.67
CA PHE A 145 -7.74 -10.03 -14.51
C PHE A 145 -7.16 -11.44 -14.43
N LEU A 146 -6.12 -11.74 -15.22
CA LEU A 146 -5.41 -13.02 -15.17
C LEU A 146 -4.35 -12.97 -14.06
N ARG A 147 -4.76 -13.35 -12.87
CA ARG A 147 -4.01 -13.17 -11.63
C ARG A 147 -2.90 -14.18 -11.46
N THR A 148 -1.65 -13.70 -11.37
CA THR A 148 -0.51 -14.43 -10.84
C THR A 148 -0.08 -13.78 -9.55
N GLU A 149 -0.07 -14.53 -8.47
CA GLU A 149 0.30 -14.02 -7.16
C GLU A 149 1.80 -13.88 -7.01
N CYS A 150 2.24 -12.78 -6.43
CA CYS A 150 3.63 -12.42 -6.27
C CYS A 150 3.90 -11.91 -4.85
N TRP A 151 5.09 -12.22 -4.35
CA TRP A 151 5.62 -11.63 -3.12
C TRP A 151 6.95 -10.96 -3.43
N GLY A 152 7.12 -9.69 -3.05
CA GLY A 152 8.31 -8.97 -3.43
C GLY A 152 8.45 -7.59 -2.81
N VAL A 153 9.37 -6.81 -3.37
CA VAL A 153 9.66 -5.42 -2.97
C VAL A 153 9.70 -4.50 -4.17
N ARG A 154 9.28 -3.26 -3.98
CA ARG A 154 9.43 -2.21 -4.99
C ARG A 154 10.79 -1.54 -4.85
N LEU A 155 11.41 -1.30 -5.99
CA LEU A 155 12.75 -0.72 -6.12
C LEU A 155 12.72 0.49 -7.04
N PRO A 156 13.63 1.45 -6.89
CA PRO A 156 13.76 2.57 -7.82
C PRO A 156 13.93 2.09 -9.28
N SER A 157 13.42 2.84 -10.23
CA SER A 157 13.52 2.52 -11.67
C SER A 157 14.97 2.37 -12.14
N ASN A 158 15.90 3.06 -11.50
CA ASN A 158 17.33 3.00 -11.79
C ASN A 158 18.09 1.94 -10.99
N TYR A 159 17.41 1.03 -10.30
CA TYR A 159 18.05 -0.04 -9.53
C TYR A 159 18.93 -0.92 -10.43
N LYS A 160 20.18 -1.13 -9.99
CA LYS A 160 21.21 -1.94 -10.67
C LYS A 160 21.85 -2.98 -9.76
N GLY A 161 21.22 -3.25 -8.62
CA GLY A 161 21.71 -4.27 -7.68
C GLY A 161 21.52 -5.69 -8.21
N GLU A 162 22.06 -6.63 -7.47
CA GLU A 162 21.96 -8.04 -7.78
C GLU A 162 20.52 -8.54 -7.67
N VAL A 163 20.15 -9.45 -8.57
CA VAL A 163 18.85 -10.16 -8.56
C VAL A 163 19.12 -11.60 -8.13
N PRO A 164 18.58 -12.04 -6.98
CA PRO A 164 18.70 -13.43 -6.56
C PRO A 164 18.19 -14.39 -7.65
N PRO A 165 18.85 -15.53 -7.88
CA PRO A 165 18.54 -16.41 -9.02
C PRO A 165 17.11 -17.00 -9.00
N GLN A 166 16.47 -17.08 -7.82
CA GLN A 166 15.09 -17.55 -7.68
C GLN A 166 14.04 -16.45 -7.89
N MET A 167 14.46 -15.20 -8.09
CA MET A 167 13.57 -14.05 -8.19
C MET A 167 13.52 -13.49 -9.61
N PHE A 168 12.45 -12.73 -9.86
CA PHE A 168 12.24 -12.00 -11.10
C PHE A 168 12.29 -10.50 -10.82
N LEU A 169 12.93 -9.76 -11.71
CA LEU A 169 12.93 -8.29 -11.70
C LEU A 169 12.23 -7.80 -12.96
N ILE A 170 11.17 -7.03 -12.78
CA ILE A 170 10.41 -6.44 -13.89
C ILE A 170 10.35 -4.92 -13.77
N ASP A 171 10.25 -4.25 -14.91
CA ASP A 171 10.00 -2.81 -14.98
C ASP A 171 8.49 -2.56 -14.97
N ILE A 172 8.05 -1.72 -14.04
CA ILE A 172 6.66 -1.26 -13.95
C ILE A 172 6.63 0.19 -14.40
N PRO A 173 5.89 0.52 -15.47
CA PRO A 173 5.75 1.90 -15.92
C PRO A 173 4.96 2.74 -14.93
N GLU A 174 5.12 4.05 -15.01
CA GLU A 174 4.25 4.98 -14.30
C GLU A 174 2.79 4.75 -14.74
N ALA A 175 1.90 4.72 -13.76
CA ALA A 175 0.48 4.54 -14.02
C ALA A 175 -0.38 5.17 -12.94
N GLU A 176 -1.61 5.53 -13.29
CA GLU A 176 -2.64 5.91 -12.34
C GLU A 176 -3.29 4.64 -11.76
N TYR A 177 -3.48 4.66 -10.44
CA TYR A 177 -4.10 3.59 -9.68
C TYR A 177 -5.31 4.10 -8.92
N ILE A 178 -6.38 3.33 -8.92
CA ILE A 178 -7.47 3.53 -7.99
C ILE A 178 -7.16 2.78 -6.69
N VAL A 179 -7.36 3.45 -5.56
CA VAL A 179 -7.09 2.90 -4.23
C VAL A 179 -8.39 2.70 -3.49
N PHE A 180 -8.57 1.52 -2.94
CA PHE A 180 -9.63 1.19 -1.99
C PHE A 180 -8.97 1.00 -0.63
N GLU A 181 -9.27 1.86 0.33
CA GLU A 181 -8.62 1.89 1.62
C GLU A 181 -9.62 1.79 2.77
N HIS A 182 -9.43 0.82 3.65
CA HIS A 182 -10.14 0.74 4.92
C HIS A 182 -9.31 1.42 6.02
N GLY A 183 -9.96 2.08 6.97
CA GLY A 183 -9.30 2.66 8.14
C GLY A 183 -8.73 1.60 9.10
N PRO A 184 -8.15 2.02 10.26
CA PRO A 184 -7.63 1.09 11.26
C PRO A 184 -8.68 0.07 11.70
N PHE A 185 -8.26 -1.16 11.94
CA PHE A 185 -9.13 -2.26 12.35
C PHE A 185 -8.40 -3.27 13.25
N GLN A 186 -9.15 -4.07 14.00
CA GLN A 186 -8.60 -5.13 14.83
C GLN A 186 -8.47 -6.42 14.04
N TYR A 187 -7.23 -6.77 13.70
CA TYR A 187 -6.91 -7.86 12.79
C TYR A 187 -7.61 -9.18 13.16
N GLU A 188 -7.47 -9.63 14.40
CA GLU A 188 -7.96 -10.93 14.81
C GLU A 188 -9.48 -11.07 14.72
N GLN A 189 -10.20 -9.96 14.84
CA GLN A 189 -11.66 -9.94 14.89
C GLN A 189 -12.30 -9.51 13.57
N GLU A 190 -11.65 -8.61 12.83
CA GLU A 190 -12.26 -7.88 11.72
C GLU A 190 -11.67 -8.20 10.35
N ASN A 191 -10.52 -8.90 10.29
CA ASN A 191 -9.80 -9.11 9.04
C ASN A 191 -10.68 -9.62 7.88
N CYS A 192 -11.44 -10.70 8.11
CA CYS A 192 -12.30 -11.25 7.05
C CYS A 192 -13.40 -10.28 6.62
N SER A 193 -13.96 -9.52 7.56
CA SER A 193 -15.01 -8.54 7.25
C SER A 193 -14.47 -7.33 6.51
N VAL A 194 -13.27 -6.87 6.84
CA VAL A 194 -12.58 -5.76 6.16
C VAL A 194 -12.20 -6.15 4.74
N GLU A 195 -11.63 -7.33 4.55
CA GLU A 195 -11.31 -7.87 3.24
C GLU A 195 -12.57 -7.95 2.35
N GLN A 196 -13.64 -8.52 2.86
CA GLN A 196 -14.92 -8.62 2.15
C GLN A 196 -15.52 -7.24 1.81
N LYS A 197 -15.42 -6.25 2.69
CA LYS A 197 -15.87 -4.88 2.42
C LYS A 197 -15.08 -4.26 1.27
N ILE A 198 -13.75 -4.40 1.28
CA ILE A 198 -12.90 -3.88 0.21
C ILE A 198 -13.24 -4.56 -1.12
N GLU A 199 -13.34 -5.89 -1.15
CA GLU A 199 -13.71 -6.62 -2.35
C GLU A 199 -15.10 -6.23 -2.88
N THR A 200 -16.07 -6.05 -1.98
CA THR A 200 -17.40 -5.56 -2.32
C THR A 200 -17.37 -4.16 -2.91
N ALA A 201 -16.59 -3.25 -2.32
CA ALA A 201 -16.42 -1.89 -2.82
C ALA A 201 -15.77 -1.89 -4.22
N MET A 202 -14.77 -2.75 -4.43
CA MET A 202 -14.12 -2.92 -5.73
C MET A 202 -15.07 -3.47 -6.81
N ALA A 203 -15.89 -4.45 -6.45
CA ALA A 203 -16.85 -5.07 -7.37
C ALA A 203 -18.00 -4.11 -7.76
N ASN A 204 -18.42 -3.26 -6.83
CA ASN A 204 -19.54 -2.33 -7.01
C ASN A 204 -19.11 -0.94 -7.51
N PHE A 205 -17.82 -0.69 -7.69
CA PHE A 205 -17.34 0.62 -8.13
C PHE A 205 -17.74 0.88 -9.59
N ASP A 206 -18.36 2.03 -9.83
CA ASP A 206 -18.75 2.45 -11.19
C ASP A 206 -17.57 3.14 -11.88
N TYR A 207 -16.75 2.34 -12.55
CA TYR A 207 -15.60 2.81 -13.32
C TYR A 207 -16.00 3.76 -14.45
N ALA A 208 -17.16 3.53 -15.07
CA ALA A 208 -17.64 4.37 -16.17
C ALA A 208 -18.06 5.76 -15.68
N ALA A 209 -18.76 5.84 -14.54
CA ALA A 209 -19.12 7.11 -13.92
C ALA A 209 -17.87 7.90 -13.45
N ALA A 210 -16.81 7.19 -13.05
CA ALA A 210 -15.50 7.76 -12.72
C ALA A 210 -14.65 8.13 -13.96
N ASN A 211 -15.20 7.93 -15.16
CA ASN A 211 -14.50 8.14 -16.44
C ASN A 211 -13.17 7.39 -16.57
N CYS A 212 -13.11 6.19 -16.03
CA CYS A 212 -11.94 5.32 -16.09
C CYS A 212 -12.34 3.89 -16.49
N CYS A 213 -11.37 3.07 -16.79
CA CYS A 213 -11.52 1.63 -16.99
C CYS A 213 -10.32 0.90 -16.40
N LEU A 214 -10.56 -0.33 -15.96
CA LEU A 214 -9.49 -1.18 -15.47
C LEU A 214 -8.58 -1.57 -16.64
N ASP A 215 -7.28 -1.30 -16.52
CA ASP A 215 -6.29 -1.75 -17.51
C ASP A 215 -5.95 -3.22 -17.27
N THR A 216 -6.51 -4.08 -18.13
CA THR A 216 -6.27 -5.52 -18.11
C THR A 216 -5.18 -5.96 -19.10
N SER A 217 -4.29 -5.06 -19.51
CA SER A 217 -3.16 -5.41 -20.36
C SER A 217 -2.18 -6.35 -19.64
N PRO A 218 -1.52 -7.26 -20.37
CA PRO A 218 -0.50 -8.13 -19.77
C PRO A 218 0.61 -7.33 -19.06
N GLY A 219 1.06 -7.82 -17.91
CA GLY A 219 2.11 -7.18 -17.11
C GLY A 219 1.64 -6.06 -16.18
N ARG A 220 0.35 -5.71 -16.20
CA ARG A 220 -0.20 -4.78 -15.19
C ARG A 220 -0.16 -5.42 -13.82
N ILE A 221 0.10 -4.59 -12.81
CA ILE A 221 0.31 -5.05 -11.44
C ILE A 221 -0.65 -4.35 -10.48
N MET A 222 -1.15 -5.09 -9.53
CA MET A 222 -1.98 -4.62 -8.45
C MET A 222 -1.31 -4.96 -7.12
N TYR A 223 -1.23 -3.99 -6.20
CA TYR A 223 -0.53 -4.13 -4.92
C TYR A 223 -1.50 -4.25 -3.76
N PHE A 224 -1.12 -5.08 -2.78
CA PHE A 224 -1.82 -5.23 -1.51
C PHE A 224 -0.96 -4.70 -0.39
N TYR A 225 -1.40 -3.62 0.22
CA TYR A 225 -0.76 -3.06 1.40
C TYR A 225 -1.60 -3.45 2.61
N TYR A 226 -0.93 -4.07 3.54
CA TYR A 226 -1.54 -4.57 4.74
C TYR A 226 -0.86 -3.98 5.96
N ASN A 227 -1.61 -3.25 6.76
CA ASN A 227 -1.19 -2.75 8.05
C ASN A 227 -2.39 -2.70 8.99
N PRO A 228 -2.61 -3.75 9.81
CA PRO A 228 -3.80 -3.88 10.63
C PRO A 228 -3.93 -2.78 11.69
N GLU A 229 -2.83 -2.17 12.13
CA GLU A 229 -2.86 -1.09 13.10
C GLU A 229 -3.28 0.26 12.50
N GLN A 230 -3.21 0.39 11.19
CA GLN A 230 -3.48 1.63 10.49
C GLN A 230 -4.51 1.50 9.37
N TYR A 231 -4.36 0.55 8.46
CA TYR A 231 -5.28 0.37 7.32
C TYR A 231 -5.01 -0.92 6.55
N PHE A 232 -5.99 -1.35 5.79
CA PHE A 232 -5.86 -2.34 4.73
C PHE A 232 -6.08 -1.67 3.39
N LYS A 233 -5.19 -1.89 2.40
CA LYS A 233 -5.23 -1.21 1.11
C LYS A 233 -5.23 -2.19 -0.05
N TYR A 234 -6.13 -1.99 -0.99
CA TYR A 234 -6.02 -2.50 -2.35
C TYR A 234 -5.72 -1.34 -3.30
N ILE A 235 -4.73 -1.52 -4.17
CA ILE A 235 -4.37 -0.59 -5.23
C ILE A 235 -4.63 -1.29 -6.57
N ARG A 236 -5.52 -0.75 -7.34
CA ARG A 236 -5.87 -1.23 -8.68
C ARG A 236 -5.47 -0.24 -9.74
#